data_70c4c1a2de323d066cdb56980cf4804e
#
_entry.id   70c4c1a2de323d066cdb56980cf4804e
#
_cell.length_a   1.000
_cell.length_b   1.000
_cell.length_c   1.000
_cell.angle_alpha   90.00
_cell.angle_beta   90.00
_cell.angle_gamma   90.00
#
_symmetry.space_group_name_H-M   'P 1'
#
loop_
_entity.id
_entity.type
_entity.pdbx_description
1 polymer ?
#
loop_
_entity_poly.entity_id
_entity_poly.type
_entity_poly.pdbx_seq_one_letter_code
_entity_poly.pdbx_strand_id
1 'polypeptide(L)'
;MKSFALSIAFFLSTSVFGALSGVTEFSTSPEKVTDAELSALLHARVASADVIAIGESVHGSSGFLRIQTRLIRYLVANHGLRLIIWENPTLRSLELGRWVSSCTTVKTPAPIDVLYMPTGSDLALWDWVCDFNLSHPSDPIVFRGMDVWDRPWEHFSKIQASGIRVGIDTLLLKSIKTFCPVHQSSSWPEIEIVFGQLQRDGKFLPEADYEKCRAILTTLLNTSRQSGMEKKKKKDPGSDEAFELAISASTILGWLGFYNYNWSDDILSWNERDLAQGRNLMLVMAKHDATRAILSAHTSHISHNRSQADWWGYGDLKSGIFFFTAMTRKKVFNIALTAYDASGTQGDWSLPGASNSLDKKLHDSGHSFSFFLSNAAFLSENSKWWMQNGNFPGPYESGVELTLRDHFDAFVFFKRSHLDKALPKRSVWQP
;
A
#
# COMPACT_ATOMS: atom_id res chain seq x y z
N MET A 1 71.78 18.66 -30.67
CA MET A 1 70.30 18.86 -30.46
C MET A 1 69.77 17.60 -29.87
N LYS A 2 69.49 17.57 -28.58
CA LYS A 2 68.90 16.42 -27.88
C LYS A 2 67.41 16.77 -27.63
N SER A 3 66.51 16.03 -28.28
CA SER A 3 65.05 16.13 -28.08
C SER A 3 64.68 15.49 -26.73
N PHE A 4 64.11 16.28 -25.84
CA PHE A 4 63.48 15.79 -24.62
C PHE A 4 62.00 15.51 -24.97
N ALA A 5 61.58 14.24 -24.93
CA ALA A 5 60.19 13.85 -24.99
C ALA A 5 59.63 13.87 -23.57
N LEU A 6 58.67 14.80 -23.32
CA LEU A 6 57.95 14.91 -22.07
C LEU A 6 56.75 13.95 -22.10
N SER A 7 56.89 12.81 -21.40
CA SER A 7 55.77 11.87 -21.21
C SER A 7 54.84 12.40 -20.11
N ILE A 8 53.70 12.94 -20.50
CA ILE A 8 52.61 13.27 -19.57
C ILE A 8 51.84 11.99 -19.26
N ALA A 9 52.09 11.43 -18.08
CA ALA A 9 51.29 10.35 -17.52
C ALA A 9 49.96 10.91 -17.05
N PHE A 10 48.89 10.67 -17.79
CA PHE A 10 47.52 10.89 -17.32
C PHE A 10 47.24 9.86 -16.22
N PHE A 11 47.30 10.26 -14.97
CA PHE A 11 46.70 9.52 -13.86
C PHE A 11 45.18 9.66 -13.99
N LEU A 12 44.57 8.69 -14.65
CA LEU A 12 43.14 8.43 -14.49
C LEU A 12 42.98 7.92 -13.05
N SER A 13 42.58 8.83 -12.14
CA SER A 13 42.05 8.44 -10.85
C SER A 13 40.71 7.78 -11.10
N THR A 14 40.69 6.49 -11.38
CA THR A 14 39.52 5.68 -11.17
C THR A 14 39.29 5.64 -9.67
N SER A 15 38.42 6.53 -9.18
CA SER A 15 37.80 6.35 -7.88
C SER A 15 37.11 5.01 -7.90
N VAL A 16 37.80 3.97 -7.40
CA VAL A 16 37.17 2.67 -7.12
C VAL A 16 36.26 2.93 -5.93
N PHE A 17 35.03 3.37 -6.22
CA PHE A 17 33.93 3.27 -5.26
C PHE A 17 33.81 1.78 -4.95
N GLY A 18 34.15 1.37 -3.72
CA GLY A 18 34.05 -0.03 -3.33
C GLY A 18 32.60 -0.45 -3.39
N ALA A 19 32.28 -1.35 -4.34
CA ALA A 19 30.93 -1.91 -4.45
C ALA A 19 30.54 -2.50 -3.09
N LEU A 20 29.40 -2.08 -2.57
CA LEU A 20 28.87 -2.63 -1.31
C LEU A 20 28.49 -4.10 -1.52
N SER A 21 29.02 -4.98 -0.68
CA SER A 21 28.76 -6.41 -0.78
C SER A 21 27.28 -6.73 -0.58
N GLY A 22 26.69 -7.46 -1.53
CA GLY A 22 25.28 -7.84 -1.50
C GLY A 22 24.32 -6.82 -2.14
N VAL A 23 24.85 -5.76 -2.78
CA VAL A 23 24.07 -4.83 -3.61
C VAL A 23 24.22 -5.21 -5.07
N THR A 24 23.12 -5.36 -5.78
CA THR A 24 23.07 -5.58 -7.22
C THR A 24 22.67 -4.29 -7.92
N GLU A 25 23.58 -3.72 -8.71
CA GLU A 25 23.28 -2.53 -9.51
C GLU A 25 22.59 -2.94 -10.81
N PHE A 26 21.51 -2.24 -11.16
CA PHE A 26 20.87 -2.37 -12.46
C PHE A 26 21.48 -1.39 -13.46
N SER A 27 21.87 -1.88 -14.63
CA SER A 27 22.46 -1.07 -15.70
C SER A 27 21.45 -0.39 -16.60
N THR A 28 20.14 -0.64 -16.37
CA THR A 28 19.03 -0.20 -17.22
C THR A 28 18.02 0.62 -16.41
N SER A 29 17.11 1.30 -17.12
CA SER A 29 15.96 1.95 -16.46
C SER A 29 14.99 0.91 -15.87
N PRO A 30 14.20 1.29 -14.85
CA PRO A 30 13.33 0.36 -14.10
C PRO A 30 12.42 -0.53 -14.97
N GLU A 31 11.84 0.05 -16.00
CA GLU A 31 10.93 -0.66 -16.92
C GLU A 31 11.65 -1.67 -17.83
N LYS A 32 12.97 -1.58 -17.95
CA LYS A 32 13.80 -2.45 -18.80
C LYS A 32 14.51 -3.58 -18.04
N VAL A 33 14.40 -3.60 -16.71
CA VAL A 33 14.92 -4.74 -15.92
C VAL A 33 14.31 -6.04 -16.44
N THR A 34 15.14 -7.00 -16.76
CA THR A 34 14.71 -8.25 -17.41
C THR A 34 14.10 -9.24 -16.42
N ASP A 35 13.31 -10.19 -16.92
CA ASP A 35 12.79 -11.30 -16.09
C ASP A 35 13.91 -12.17 -15.53
N ALA A 36 15.02 -12.32 -16.26
CA ALA A 36 16.18 -13.08 -15.80
C ALA A 36 16.84 -12.40 -14.58
N GLU A 37 17.03 -11.08 -14.61
CA GLU A 37 17.57 -10.33 -13.48
C GLU A 37 16.65 -10.42 -12.26
N LEU A 38 15.34 -10.22 -12.45
CA LEU A 38 14.36 -10.34 -11.36
C LEU A 38 14.28 -11.77 -10.81
N SER A 39 14.37 -12.78 -11.69
CA SER A 39 14.37 -14.17 -11.29
C SER A 39 15.58 -14.53 -10.43
N ALA A 40 16.75 -14.07 -10.80
CA ALA A 40 17.98 -14.29 -10.03
C ALA A 40 17.89 -13.70 -8.60
N LEU A 41 17.18 -12.58 -8.44
CA LEU A 41 17.07 -11.88 -7.16
C LEU A 41 15.89 -12.37 -6.30
N LEU A 42 14.77 -12.72 -6.92
CA LEU A 42 13.47 -12.84 -6.23
C LEU A 42 12.86 -14.23 -6.27
N HIS A 43 13.15 -15.06 -7.30
CA HIS A 43 12.36 -16.26 -7.60
C HIS A 43 12.11 -17.18 -6.40
N ALA A 44 13.16 -17.60 -5.70
CA ALA A 44 13.04 -18.54 -4.58
C ALA A 44 12.26 -17.94 -3.38
N ARG A 45 12.36 -16.64 -3.16
CA ARG A 45 11.70 -15.93 -2.05
C ARG A 45 10.23 -15.70 -2.33
N VAL A 46 9.96 -15.22 -3.53
CA VAL A 46 8.59 -15.00 -4.01
C VAL A 46 7.83 -16.33 -4.09
N ALA A 47 8.47 -17.40 -4.52
CA ALA A 47 7.83 -18.73 -4.63
C ALA A 47 7.28 -19.24 -3.28
N SER A 48 7.90 -18.86 -2.16
CA SER A 48 7.50 -19.29 -0.82
C SER A 48 6.55 -18.34 -0.10
N ALA A 49 6.23 -17.18 -0.67
CA ALA A 49 5.38 -16.17 -0.06
C ALA A 49 3.92 -16.26 -0.53
N ASP A 50 2.98 -16.01 0.39
CA ASP A 50 1.56 -15.88 0.08
C ASP A 50 1.22 -14.45 -0.40
N VAL A 51 1.87 -13.43 0.15
CA VAL A 51 1.72 -12.04 -0.27
C VAL A 51 3.08 -11.46 -0.62
N ILE A 52 3.18 -10.84 -1.78
CA ILE A 52 4.31 -10.04 -2.18
C ILE A 52 3.90 -8.58 -2.06
N ALA A 53 4.45 -7.90 -1.05
CA ALA A 53 4.16 -6.50 -0.78
C ALA A 53 5.26 -5.60 -1.37
N ILE A 54 4.86 -4.58 -2.12
CA ILE A 54 5.76 -3.60 -2.73
C ILE A 54 5.39 -2.23 -2.17
N GLY A 55 6.30 -1.62 -1.42
CA GLY A 55 6.04 -0.37 -0.71
C GLY A 55 6.85 0.79 -1.23
N GLU A 56 6.18 1.87 -1.59
CA GLU A 56 6.84 3.13 -1.93
C GLU A 56 7.07 3.98 -0.68
N SER A 57 8.23 4.64 -0.59
CA SER A 57 8.51 5.57 0.51
C SER A 57 7.97 6.97 0.26
N VAL A 58 7.58 7.30 -0.97
CA VAL A 58 6.98 8.57 -1.40
C VAL A 58 5.95 8.31 -2.47
N HIS A 59 4.72 8.75 -2.27
CA HIS A 59 3.64 8.55 -3.24
C HIS A 59 3.83 9.28 -4.56
N GLY A 60 3.56 8.59 -5.67
CA GLY A 60 3.52 9.17 -7.00
C GLY A 60 4.89 9.44 -7.61
N SER A 61 5.95 8.88 -7.06
CA SER A 61 7.30 9.00 -7.61
C SER A 61 7.50 8.06 -8.80
N SER A 62 7.93 8.58 -9.94
CA SER A 62 7.94 7.86 -11.22
C SER A 62 8.85 6.63 -11.23
N GLY A 63 10.02 6.72 -10.60
CA GLY A 63 10.94 5.58 -10.49
C GLY A 63 10.31 4.42 -9.74
N PHE A 64 9.61 4.72 -8.64
CA PHE A 64 8.91 3.73 -7.85
C PHE A 64 7.78 3.08 -8.63
N LEU A 65 6.91 3.87 -9.26
CA LEU A 65 5.79 3.34 -10.05
C LEU A 65 6.25 2.47 -11.24
N ARG A 66 7.36 2.84 -11.89
CA ARG A 66 7.92 2.06 -13.01
C ARG A 66 8.46 0.71 -12.55
N ILE A 67 9.27 0.68 -11.48
CA ILE A 67 9.76 -0.61 -10.97
C ILE A 67 8.63 -1.44 -10.37
N GLN A 68 7.66 -0.83 -9.69
CA GLN A 68 6.48 -1.49 -9.18
C GLN A 68 5.67 -2.15 -10.30
N THR A 69 5.40 -1.42 -11.39
CA THR A 69 4.77 -1.96 -12.60
C THR A 69 5.59 -3.13 -13.17
N ARG A 70 6.91 -3.01 -13.21
CA ARG A 70 7.80 -4.06 -13.72
C ARG A 70 7.76 -5.31 -12.84
N LEU A 71 7.79 -5.14 -11.51
CA LEU A 71 7.65 -6.23 -10.54
C LEU A 71 6.28 -6.91 -10.65
N ILE A 72 5.19 -6.16 -10.75
CA ILE A 72 3.84 -6.71 -10.94
C ILE A 72 3.79 -7.57 -12.19
N ARG A 73 4.29 -7.08 -13.34
CA ARG A 73 4.33 -7.85 -14.59
C ARG A 73 5.13 -9.14 -14.44
N TYR A 74 6.30 -9.08 -13.80
CA TYR A 74 7.11 -10.26 -13.50
C TYR A 74 6.36 -11.28 -12.63
N LEU A 75 5.71 -10.82 -11.56
CA LEU A 75 4.96 -11.68 -10.65
C LEU A 75 3.75 -12.33 -11.32
N VAL A 76 3.06 -11.62 -12.19
CA VAL A 76 1.95 -12.15 -12.99
C VAL A 76 2.44 -13.19 -13.98
N ALA A 77 3.50 -12.88 -14.75
CA ALA A 77 3.98 -13.75 -15.83
C ALA A 77 4.70 -15.00 -15.30
N ASN A 78 5.57 -14.84 -14.28
CA ASN A 78 6.47 -15.91 -13.85
C ASN A 78 6.02 -16.66 -12.60
N HIS A 79 5.07 -16.10 -11.83
CA HIS A 79 4.58 -16.69 -10.58
C HIS A 79 3.06 -16.89 -10.55
N GLY A 80 2.36 -16.56 -11.62
CA GLY A 80 0.92 -16.79 -11.76
C GLY A 80 0.04 -16.01 -10.77
N LEU A 81 0.51 -14.87 -10.22
CA LEU A 81 -0.30 -14.05 -9.33
C LEU A 81 -1.38 -13.32 -10.14
N ARG A 82 -2.61 -13.34 -9.65
CA ARG A 82 -3.78 -12.76 -10.33
C ARG A 82 -4.56 -11.75 -9.50
N LEU A 83 -4.26 -11.62 -8.22
CA LEU A 83 -4.91 -10.65 -7.34
C LEU A 83 -3.93 -9.53 -7.03
N ILE A 84 -4.27 -8.32 -7.47
CA ILE A 84 -3.56 -7.08 -7.14
C ILE A 84 -4.41 -6.30 -6.16
N ILE A 85 -3.83 -5.99 -5.01
CA ILE A 85 -4.45 -5.18 -3.95
C ILE A 85 -3.63 -3.90 -3.80
N TRP A 86 -4.32 -2.76 -3.69
CA TRP A 86 -3.68 -1.44 -3.67
C TRP A 86 -4.10 -0.66 -2.43
N GLU A 87 -3.21 0.18 -1.91
CA GLU A 87 -3.56 1.18 -0.92
C GLU A 87 -4.48 2.23 -1.57
N ASN A 88 -5.71 1.86 -1.71
CA ASN A 88 -6.75 2.69 -2.30
C ASN A 88 -8.08 2.36 -1.64
N PRO A 89 -9.02 3.32 -1.57
CA PRO A 89 -10.33 3.09 -0.96
C PRO A 89 -11.05 1.87 -1.52
N THR A 90 -11.67 1.08 -0.65
CA THR A 90 -12.23 -0.22 -1.02
C THR A 90 -13.37 -0.12 -2.03
N LEU A 91 -14.33 0.80 -1.85
CA LEU A 91 -15.49 0.93 -2.77
C LEU A 91 -15.11 1.58 -4.10
N ARG A 92 -14.30 2.64 -4.07
CA ARG A 92 -13.86 3.32 -5.30
C ARG A 92 -13.05 2.41 -6.19
N SER A 93 -12.20 1.58 -5.59
CA SER A 93 -11.44 0.57 -6.32
C SER A 93 -12.29 -0.42 -7.10
N LEU A 94 -13.57 -0.60 -6.72
CA LEU A 94 -14.50 -1.46 -7.46
C LEU A 94 -14.79 -0.93 -8.87
N GLU A 95 -14.72 0.38 -9.10
CA GLU A 95 -14.92 0.94 -10.43
C GLU A 95 -13.78 0.52 -11.37
N LEU A 96 -12.52 0.73 -10.95
CA LEU A 96 -11.37 0.26 -11.70
C LEU A 96 -11.34 -1.27 -11.79
N GLY A 97 -11.70 -1.97 -10.71
CA GLY A 97 -11.82 -3.43 -10.70
C GLY A 97 -12.83 -3.96 -11.71
N ARG A 98 -13.98 -3.30 -11.86
CA ARG A 98 -14.96 -3.63 -12.91
C ARG A 98 -14.43 -3.33 -14.30
N TRP A 99 -13.79 -2.19 -14.46
CA TRP A 99 -13.20 -1.81 -15.74
C TRP A 99 -12.18 -2.85 -16.22
N VAL A 100 -11.21 -3.27 -15.38
CA VAL A 100 -10.22 -4.30 -15.75
C VAL A 100 -10.85 -5.67 -15.99
N SER A 101 -11.99 -5.98 -15.37
CA SER A 101 -12.71 -7.25 -15.56
C SER A 101 -13.59 -7.24 -16.82
N SER A 102 -13.95 -6.07 -17.32
CA SER A 102 -14.84 -5.90 -18.49
C SER A 102 -14.13 -5.28 -19.70
N CYS A 103 -12.82 -5.39 -19.76
CA CYS A 103 -12.03 -4.88 -20.87
C CYS A 103 -12.50 -5.41 -22.21
N THR A 104 -12.57 -4.52 -23.21
CA THR A 104 -12.94 -4.84 -24.59
C THR A 104 -11.85 -4.34 -25.54
N THR A 105 -11.88 -4.81 -26.79
CA THR A 105 -10.97 -4.33 -27.84
C THR A 105 -11.16 -2.85 -28.16
N VAL A 106 -12.36 -2.30 -27.90
CA VAL A 106 -12.59 -0.87 -27.94
C VAL A 106 -12.24 -0.30 -26.57
N LYS A 107 -11.04 0.25 -26.45
CA LYS A 107 -10.53 0.77 -25.17
C LYS A 107 -11.27 2.06 -24.78
N THR A 108 -11.99 2.01 -23.68
CA THR A 108 -12.36 3.19 -22.92
C THR A 108 -11.20 3.58 -22.01
N PRO A 109 -10.98 4.87 -21.71
CA PRO A 109 -9.95 5.26 -20.75
C PRO A 109 -10.14 4.57 -19.40
N ALA A 110 -9.04 4.13 -18.80
CA ALA A 110 -9.07 3.57 -17.46
C ALA A 110 -9.57 4.64 -16.46
N PRO A 111 -10.49 4.33 -15.55
CA PRO A 111 -10.99 5.27 -14.54
C PRO A 111 -9.98 5.43 -13.40
N ILE A 112 -8.76 5.84 -13.72
CA ILE A 112 -7.69 5.97 -12.73
C ILE A 112 -7.88 7.15 -11.78
N ASP A 113 -8.77 8.08 -12.10
CA ASP A 113 -9.19 9.18 -11.24
C ASP A 113 -9.88 8.72 -9.94
N VAL A 114 -10.24 7.43 -9.83
CA VAL A 114 -10.67 6.80 -8.58
C VAL A 114 -9.50 6.43 -7.67
N LEU A 115 -8.27 6.41 -8.16
CA LEU A 115 -7.08 6.19 -7.36
C LEU A 115 -6.80 7.39 -6.45
N TYR A 116 -6.16 7.12 -5.32
CA TYR A 116 -5.85 8.16 -4.34
C TYR A 116 -4.94 9.26 -4.93
N MET A 117 -3.92 8.85 -5.68
CA MET A 117 -2.96 9.76 -6.32
C MET A 117 -2.64 9.28 -7.75
N PRO A 118 -3.55 9.50 -8.71
CA PRO A 118 -3.38 8.98 -10.06
C PRO A 118 -2.25 9.67 -10.83
N THR A 119 -1.44 8.88 -11.53
CA THR A 119 -0.32 9.35 -12.33
C THR A 119 -0.33 8.73 -13.74
N GLY A 120 0.53 9.23 -14.62
CA GLY A 120 0.69 8.64 -15.95
C GLY A 120 1.21 7.21 -15.95
N SER A 121 2.05 6.85 -14.96
CA SER A 121 2.56 5.47 -14.80
C SER A 121 1.47 4.52 -14.33
N ASP A 122 0.51 4.96 -13.52
CA ASP A 122 -0.67 4.16 -13.17
C ASP A 122 -1.48 3.82 -14.41
N LEU A 123 -1.73 4.79 -15.28
CA LEU A 123 -2.46 4.54 -16.53
C LEU A 123 -1.80 3.42 -17.35
N ALA A 124 -0.48 3.46 -17.51
CA ALA A 124 0.27 2.44 -18.26
C ALA A 124 0.17 1.04 -17.63
N LEU A 125 0.11 0.95 -16.29
CA LEU A 125 -0.12 -0.31 -15.60
C LEU A 125 -1.52 -0.86 -15.89
N TRP A 126 -2.56 -0.04 -15.75
CA TRP A 126 -3.94 -0.51 -15.88
C TRP A 126 -4.31 -0.81 -17.33
N ASP A 127 -3.78 -0.08 -18.30
CA ASP A 127 -3.89 -0.43 -19.71
C ASP A 127 -3.27 -1.80 -20.02
N TRP A 128 -2.10 -2.10 -19.42
CA TRP A 128 -1.49 -3.40 -19.53
C TRP A 128 -2.32 -4.50 -18.85
N VAL A 129 -2.89 -4.25 -17.67
CA VAL A 129 -3.79 -5.21 -17.00
C VAL A 129 -5.00 -5.52 -17.89
N CYS A 130 -5.55 -4.50 -18.53
CA CYS A 130 -6.64 -4.67 -19.47
C CYS A 130 -6.24 -5.56 -20.66
N ASP A 131 -5.11 -5.28 -21.30
CA ASP A 131 -4.59 -6.09 -22.42
C ASP A 131 -4.30 -7.54 -21.99
N PHE A 132 -3.76 -7.73 -20.79
CA PHE A 132 -3.57 -9.06 -20.23
C PHE A 132 -4.89 -9.81 -20.07
N ASN A 133 -5.91 -9.18 -19.48
CA ASN A 133 -7.22 -9.81 -19.26
C ASN A 133 -7.93 -10.15 -20.56
N LEU A 134 -7.80 -9.31 -21.59
CA LEU A 134 -8.32 -9.62 -22.94
C LEU A 134 -7.68 -10.87 -23.55
N SER A 135 -6.38 -11.05 -23.32
CA SER A 135 -5.65 -12.23 -23.84
C SER A 135 -5.77 -13.46 -22.94
N HIS A 136 -6.22 -13.31 -21.70
CA HIS A 136 -6.36 -14.39 -20.70
C HIS A 136 -7.75 -14.39 -20.04
N PRO A 137 -8.86 -14.51 -20.80
CA PRO A 137 -10.23 -14.35 -20.27
C PRO A 137 -10.62 -15.42 -19.24
N SER A 138 -9.96 -16.58 -19.27
CA SER A 138 -10.18 -17.67 -18.29
C SER A 138 -9.35 -17.54 -17.01
N ASP A 139 -8.35 -16.66 -16.98
CA ASP A 139 -7.41 -16.47 -15.86
C ASP A 139 -7.04 -14.97 -15.71
N PRO A 140 -8.05 -14.10 -15.50
CA PRO A 140 -7.84 -12.66 -15.49
C PRO A 140 -7.19 -12.18 -14.19
N ILE A 141 -6.50 -11.04 -14.28
CA ILE A 141 -6.06 -10.27 -13.12
C ILE A 141 -7.26 -9.58 -12.50
N VAL A 142 -7.38 -9.67 -11.19
CA VAL A 142 -8.38 -8.99 -10.37
C VAL A 142 -7.71 -7.85 -9.60
N PHE A 143 -8.37 -6.68 -9.56
CA PHE A 143 -7.93 -5.52 -8.80
C PHE A 143 -8.90 -5.19 -7.65
N ARG A 144 -8.35 -4.82 -6.48
CA ARG A 144 -9.10 -4.39 -5.29
C ARG A 144 -8.31 -3.33 -4.50
N GLY A 145 -9.04 -2.48 -3.79
CA GLY A 145 -8.47 -1.61 -2.76
C GLY A 145 -8.58 -2.24 -1.37
N MET A 146 -7.78 -1.72 -0.44
CA MET A 146 -7.83 -2.17 0.97
C MET A 146 -8.00 -1.03 1.97
N ASP A 147 -7.87 0.22 1.55
CA ASP A 147 -7.82 1.36 2.47
C ASP A 147 -9.21 1.83 2.93
N VAL A 148 -9.23 2.51 4.06
CA VAL A 148 -10.44 2.98 4.74
C VAL A 148 -10.92 4.36 4.27
N TRP A 149 -10.13 5.07 3.45
CA TRP A 149 -10.42 6.43 2.98
C TRP A 149 -11.56 6.49 1.94
N ASP A 150 -12.60 5.71 2.18
CA ASP A 150 -13.86 5.78 1.44
C ASP A 150 -14.84 6.74 2.10
N ARG A 151 -15.97 6.97 1.46
CA ARG A 151 -17.10 7.68 2.02
C ARG A 151 -17.90 6.73 2.91
N PRO A 152 -17.88 6.89 4.24
CA PRO A 152 -18.53 5.95 5.15
C PRO A 152 -20.02 5.77 4.88
N TRP A 153 -20.73 6.83 4.44
CA TRP A 153 -22.16 6.75 4.08
C TRP A 153 -22.43 5.83 2.88
N GLU A 154 -21.52 5.71 1.91
CA GLU A 154 -21.65 4.77 0.80
C GLU A 154 -21.57 3.32 1.29
N HIS A 155 -20.70 3.03 2.25
CA HIS A 155 -20.64 1.74 2.92
C HIS A 155 -21.91 1.45 3.72
N PHE A 156 -22.42 2.42 4.48
CA PHE A 156 -23.68 2.26 5.21
C PHE A 156 -24.86 2.02 4.25
N SER A 157 -24.94 2.76 3.15
CA SER A 157 -25.95 2.55 2.11
C SER A 157 -25.87 1.14 1.54
N LYS A 158 -24.67 0.65 1.25
CA LYS A 158 -24.43 -0.71 0.77
C LYS A 158 -24.86 -1.76 1.81
N ILE A 159 -24.52 -1.56 3.09
CA ILE A 159 -24.94 -2.45 4.18
C ILE A 159 -26.46 -2.52 4.27
N GLN A 160 -27.18 -1.40 4.21
CA GLN A 160 -28.63 -1.35 4.25
C GLN A 160 -29.26 -2.03 3.03
N ALA A 161 -28.74 -1.78 1.83
CA ALA A 161 -29.28 -2.33 0.59
C ALA A 161 -29.08 -3.85 0.46
N SER A 162 -27.96 -4.37 0.94
CA SER A 162 -27.52 -5.75 0.72
C SER A 162 -27.71 -6.65 1.95
N GLY A 163 -27.75 -6.09 3.16
CA GLY A 163 -27.72 -6.88 4.40
C GLY A 163 -28.88 -7.87 4.50
N ILE A 164 -30.10 -7.47 4.15
CA ILE A 164 -31.27 -8.36 4.19
C ILE A 164 -31.10 -9.52 3.20
N ARG A 165 -30.60 -9.25 1.98
CA ARG A 165 -30.44 -10.29 0.94
C ARG A 165 -29.44 -11.38 1.33
N VAL A 166 -28.41 -11.02 2.10
CA VAL A 166 -27.43 -12.01 2.58
C VAL A 166 -27.78 -12.65 3.91
N GLY A 167 -28.95 -12.31 4.49
CA GLY A 167 -29.46 -12.91 5.71
C GLY A 167 -28.95 -12.26 7.01
N ILE A 168 -28.57 -10.98 6.96
CA ILE A 168 -28.25 -10.21 8.17
C ILE A 168 -29.55 -9.87 8.91
N ASP A 169 -29.51 -10.06 10.23
CA ASP A 169 -30.66 -9.76 11.11
C ASP A 169 -31.10 -8.29 10.95
N THR A 170 -32.40 -8.08 10.73
CA THR A 170 -33.00 -6.76 10.58
C THR A 170 -32.84 -5.89 11.83
N LEU A 171 -32.79 -6.50 13.03
CA LEU A 171 -32.51 -5.77 14.27
C LEU A 171 -31.08 -5.24 14.29
N LEU A 172 -30.12 -6.02 13.78
CA LEU A 172 -28.74 -5.55 13.65
C LEU A 172 -28.63 -4.37 12.68
N LEU A 173 -29.29 -4.45 11.51
CA LEU A 173 -29.32 -3.34 10.55
C LEU A 173 -29.99 -2.09 11.13
N LYS A 174 -31.07 -2.25 11.90
CA LYS A 174 -31.73 -1.14 12.60
C LYS A 174 -30.81 -0.53 13.67
N SER A 175 -30.07 -1.36 14.40
CA SER A 175 -29.13 -0.90 15.43
C SER A 175 -27.99 -0.06 14.82
N ILE A 176 -27.49 -0.41 13.64
CA ILE A 176 -26.51 0.40 12.90
C ILE A 176 -27.08 1.81 12.66
N LYS A 177 -28.32 1.89 12.15
CA LYS A 177 -28.97 3.16 11.89
C LYS A 177 -29.18 4.00 13.15
N THR A 178 -29.38 3.36 14.29
CA THR A 178 -29.65 4.03 15.56
C THR A 178 -28.38 4.54 16.24
N PHE A 179 -27.31 3.72 16.23
CA PHE A 179 -26.14 3.96 17.07
C PHE A 179 -24.88 4.38 16.29
N CYS A 180 -24.90 4.34 14.94
CA CYS A 180 -23.78 4.79 14.12
C CYS A 180 -24.16 6.07 13.36
N PRO A 181 -24.01 7.24 13.92
CA PRO A 181 -24.56 8.52 13.39
C PRO A 181 -23.99 8.91 12.03
N VAL A 182 -22.82 8.39 11.66
CA VAL A 182 -22.17 8.66 10.35
C VAL A 182 -23.05 8.25 9.16
N HIS A 183 -24.04 7.36 9.36
CA HIS A 183 -24.98 6.98 8.29
C HIS A 183 -25.89 8.12 7.85
N GLN A 184 -26.06 9.17 8.66
CA GLN A 184 -26.90 10.33 8.38
C GLN A 184 -26.22 11.36 7.48
N SER A 185 -24.91 11.30 7.36
CA SER A 185 -24.16 12.21 6.51
C SER A 185 -24.26 11.77 5.05
N SER A 186 -24.56 12.70 4.15
CA SER A 186 -24.64 12.48 2.71
C SER A 186 -23.53 13.17 1.94
N SER A 187 -22.71 13.95 2.63
CA SER A 187 -21.63 14.74 2.03
C SER A 187 -20.49 15.01 2.99
N TRP A 188 -19.31 15.27 2.47
CA TRP A 188 -18.16 15.71 3.25
C TRP A 188 -18.40 16.99 4.06
N PRO A 189 -19.05 18.05 3.53
CA PRO A 189 -19.38 19.23 4.33
C PRO A 189 -20.20 18.93 5.59
N GLU A 190 -21.12 17.96 5.53
CA GLU A 190 -21.86 17.54 6.72
C GLU A 190 -20.97 16.85 7.75
N ILE A 191 -20.06 16.00 7.27
CA ILE A 191 -19.04 15.37 8.12
C ILE A 191 -18.10 16.43 8.69
N GLU A 192 -17.63 17.39 7.88
CA GLU A 192 -16.77 18.49 8.34
C GLU A 192 -17.44 19.37 9.40
N ILE A 193 -18.74 19.64 9.27
CA ILE A 193 -19.50 20.36 10.30
C ILE A 193 -19.52 19.54 11.60
N VAL A 194 -19.77 18.25 11.50
CA VAL A 194 -19.70 17.33 12.64
C VAL A 194 -18.27 17.27 13.18
N PHE A 195 -17.24 17.16 12.33
CA PHE A 195 -15.83 17.21 12.72
C PHE A 195 -15.45 18.53 13.38
N GLY A 196 -15.83 19.66 12.81
CA GLY A 196 -15.54 21.00 13.37
C GLY A 196 -16.18 21.22 14.73
N GLN A 197 -17.30 20.58 15.03
CA GLN A 197 -17.90 20.57 16.36
C GLN A 197 -17.14 19.64 17.32
N LEU A 198 -16.70 18.48 16.84
CA LEU A 198 -16.01 17.45 17.62
C LEU A 198 -14.54 17.77 17.87
N GLN A 199 -13.87 18.49 16.96
CA GLN A 199 -12.53 19.06 17.20
C GLN A 199 -12.49 19.92 18.48
N ARG A 200 -13.60 20.56 18.84
CA ARG A 200 -13.69 21.35 20.07
C ARG A 200 -13.79 20.48 21.31
N ASP A 201 -14.33 19.28 21.20
CA ASP A 201 -14.60 18.36 22.31
C ASP A 201 -13.62 17.18 22.37
N GLY A 202 -12.65 17.09 21.44
CA GLY A 202 -11.54 16.14 21.45
C GLY A 202 -11.89 14.69 21.09
N LYS A 203 -13.15 14.39 20.75
CA LYS A 203 -13.59 13.05 20.32
C LYS A 203 -14.65 13.12 19.22
N PHE A 204 -14.58 12.18 18.26
CA PHE A 204 -15.56 12.09 17.17
C PHE A 204 -16.96 11.65 17.65
N LEU A 205 -17.00 10.73 18.59
CA LEU A 205 -18.22 10.26 19.24
C LEU A 205 -18.03 10.23 20.76
N PRO A 206 -19.12 10.43 21.54
CA PRO A 206 -19.09 10.06 22.94
C PRO A 206 -18.67 8.59 23.08
N GLU A 207 -17.80 8.29 24.06
CA GLU A 207 -17.21 6.96 24.24
C GLU A 207 -18.25 5.82 24.22
N ALA A 208 -19.38 6.03 24.90
CA ALA A 208 -20.44 5.03 24.97
C ALA A 208 -21.10 4.77 23.61
N ASP A 209 -21.22 5.77 22.75
CA ASP A 209 -21.82 5.64 21.42
C ASP A 209 -20.80 5.06 20.43
N TYR A 210 -19.52 5.42 20.55
CA TYR A 210 -18.42 4.80 19.81
C TYR A 210 -18.36 3.31 20.08
N GLU A 211 -18.32 2.89 21.34
CA GLU A 211 -18.24 1.47 21.70
C GLU A 211 -19.49 0.68 21.26
N LYS A 212 -20.68 1.26 21.33
CA LYS A 212 -21.90 0.62 20.79
C LYS A 212 -21.82 0.44 19.28
N CYS A 213 -21.47 1.49 18.54
CA CYS A 213 -21.33 1.41 17.09
C CYS A 213 -20.24 0.39 16.68
N ARG A 214 -19.10 0.42 17.37
CA ARG A 214 -18.00 -0.52 17.19
C ARG A 214 -18.44 -1.97 17.41
N ALA A 215 -19.15 -2.25 18.50
CA ALA A 215 -19.67 -3.59 18.79
C ALA A 215 -20.64 -4.11 17.73
N ILE A 216 -21.55 -3.25 17.26
CA ILE A 216 -22.52 -3.57 16.21
C ILE A 216 -21.80 -3.87 14.89
N LEU A 217 -20.87 -3.01 14.47
CA LEU A 217 -20.11 -3.20 13.23
C LEU A 217 -19.19 -4.44 13.31
N THR A 218 -18.62 -4.74 14.47
CA THR A 218 -17.84 -5.96 14.71
C THR A 218 -18.72 -7.20 14.57
N THR A 219 -19.94 -7.17 15.08
CA THR A 219 -20.91 -8.25 14.92
C THR A 219 -21.28 -8.42 13.43
N LEU A 220 -21.55 -7.33 12.73
CA LEU A 220 -21.86 -7.35 11.30
C LEU A 220 -20.67 -7.95 10.49
N LEU A 221 -19.45 -7.49 10.75
CA LEU A 221 -18.23 -8.00 10.12
C LEU A 221 -18.12 -9.52 10.27
N ASN A 222 -18.25 -10.02 11.49
CA ASN A 222 -18.09 -11.44 11.78
C ASN A 222 -19.21 -12.29 11.15
N THR A 223 -20.46 -11.86 11.27
CA THR A 223 -21.62 -12.53 10.68
C THR A 223 -21.54 -12.56 9.16
N SER A 224 -21.20 -11.44 8.53
CA SER A 224 -21.09 -11.36 7.08
C SER A 224 -19.92 -12.21 6.56
N ARG A 225 -18.75 -12.21 7.24
CA ARG A 225 -17.62 -13.06 6.89
C ARG A 225 -17.99 -14.53 6.99
N GLN A 226 -18.62 -14.95 8.08
CA GLN A 226 -19.04 -16.34 8.27
C GLN A 226 -20.05 -16.75 7.19
N SER A 227 -21.06 -15.93 6.93
CA SER A 227 -22.04 -16.16 5.86
C SER A 227 -21.34 -16.29 4.49
N GLY A 228 -20.40 -15.42 4.18
CA GLY A 228 -19.60 -15.49 2.95
C GLY A 228 -18.86 -16.84 2.83
N MET A 229 -18.20 -17.29 3.88
CA MET A 229 -17.48 -18.56 3.89
C MET A 229 -18.42 -19.77 3.73
N GLU A 230 -19.58 -19.79 4.41
CA GLU A 230 -20.56 -20.87 4.34
C GLU A 230 -21.22 -20.94 2.96
N LYS A 231 -21.64 -19.80 2.42
CA LYS A 231 -22.22 -19.69 1.08
C LYS A 231 -21.22 -20.13 0.01
N LYS A 232 -19.96 -19.75 0.16
CA LYS A 232 -18.89 -20.13 -0.76
C LYS A 232 -18.69 -21.65 -0.81
N LYS A 233 -18.69 -22.33 0.33
CA LYS A 233 -18.63 -23.81 0.41
C LYS A 233 -19.79 -24.45 -0.37
N LYS A 234 -20.96 -23.80 -0.41
CA LYS A 234 -22.17 -24.25 -1.12
C LYS A 234 -22.24 -23.77 -2.58
N LYS A 235 -21.22 -23.02 -3.04
CA LYS A 235 -21.17 -22.34 -4.34
C LYS A 235 -22.36 -21.38 -4.55
N ASP A 236 -22.86 -20.79 -3.49
CA ASP A 236 -23.94 -19.81 -3.51
C ASP A 236 -23.42 -18.45 -4.01
N PRO A 237 -24.02 -17.83 -5.04
CA PRO A 237 -23.61 -16.54 -5.59
C PRO A 237 -23.71 -15.39 -4.57
N GLY A 238 -24.51 -15.53 -3.51
CA GLY A 238 -24.57 -14.57 -2.41
C GLY A 238 -23.31 -14.51 -1.53
N SER A 239 -22.30 -15.38 -1.76
CA SER A 239 -21.05 -15.35 -1.01
C SER A 239 -20.28 -14.07 -1.23
N ASP A 240 -20.20 -13.60 -2.46
CA ASP A 240 -19.48 -12.37 -2.83
C ASP A 240 -20.08 -11.14 -2.16
N GLU A 241 -21.41 -11.05 -2.13
CA GLU A 241 -22.12 -9.96 -1.47
C GLU A 241 -21.88 -9.97 0.05
N ALA A 242 -21.85 -11.15 0.66
CA ALA A 242 -21.53 -11.28 2.10
C ALA A 242 -20.10 -10.84 2.42
N PHE A 243 -19.11 -11.19 1.60
CA PHE A 243 -17.74 -10.68 1.77
C PHE A 243 -17.65 -9.16 1.56
N GLU A 244 -18.37 -8.61 0.59
CA GLU A 244 -18.41 -7.15 0.38
C GLU A 244 -19.02 -6.41 1.59
N LEU A 245 -20.02 -7.00 2.27
CA LEU A 245 -20.54 -6.44 3.52
C LEU A 245 -19.52 -6.51 4.66
N ALA A 246 -18.79 -7.63 4.75
CA ALA A 246 -17.71 -7.75 5.74
C ALA A 246 -16.60 -6.71 5.49
N ILE A 247 -16.20 -6.48 4.24
CA ILE A 247 -15.24 -5.42 3.86
C ILE A 247 -15.80 -4.05 4.23
N SER A 248 -17.07 -3.77 3.92
CA SER A 248 -17.72 -2.49 4.27
C SER A 248 -17.73 -2.26 5.78
N ALA A 249 -18.08 -3.25 6.58
CA ALA A 249 -18.05 -3.15 8.04
C ALA A 249 -16.63 -2.93 8.59
N SER A 250 -15.63 -3.64 8.04
CA SER A 250 -14.22 -3.46 8.39
C SER A 250 -13.70 -2.07 8.05
N THR A 251 -14.07 -1.55 6.87
CA THR A 251 -13.68 -0.21 6.42
C THR A 251 -14.27 0.88 7.33
N ILE A 252 -15.57 0.76 7.69
CA ILE A 252 -16.20 1.72 8.61
C ILE A 252 -15.55 1.63 10.00
N LEU A 253 -15.24 0.44 10.50
CA LEU A 253 -14.55 0.26 11.78
C LEU A 253 -13.21 0.97 11.79
N GLY A 254 -12.39 0.79 10.76
CA GLY A 254 -11.10 1.48 10.64
C GLY A 254 -11.25 2.98 10.52
N TRP A 255 -12.22 3.45 9.73
CA TRP A 255 -12.54 4.87 9.58
C TRP A 255 -12.99 5.50 10.91
N LEU A 256 -13.92 4.86 11.62
CA LEU A 256 -14.40 5.31 12.93
C LEU A 256 -13.26 5.33 13.96
N GLY A 257 -12.44 4.28 14.03
CA GLY A 257 -11.32 4.21 14.96
C GLY A 257 -10.30 5.30 14.65
N PHE A 258 -9.93 5.48 13.38
CA PHE A 258 -9.01 6.52 12.97
C PHE A 258 -9.49 7.90 13.45
N TYR A 259 -10.71 8.28 13.16
CA TYR A 259 -11.21 9.61 13.52
C TYR A 259 -11.54 9.75 14.99
N ASN A 260 -11.93 8.67 15.70
CA ASN A 260 -12.22 8.75 17.13
C ASN A 260 -10.98 9.02 17.96
N TYR A 261 -9.81 8.55 17.52
CA TYR A 261 -8.54 8.70 18.22
C TYR A 261 -7.62 9.79 17.64
N ASN A 262 -7.86 10.26 16.43
CA ASN A 262 -6.97 11.17 15.69
C ASN A 262 -6.57 12.45 16.46
N TRP A 263 -7.35 12.87 17.44
CA TRP A 263 -7.11 14.06 18.25
C TRP A 263 -6.63 13.75 19.68
N SER A 264 -6.74 12.52 20.11
CA SER A 264 -6.40 12.09 21.46
C SER A 264 -5.24 11.12 21.54
N ASP A 265 -5.05 10.31 20.50
CA ASP A 265 -4.01 9.28 20.41
C ASP A 265 -3.71 8.92 18.96
N ASP A 266 -2.69 9.57 18.39
CA ASP A 266 -2.29 9.36 17.01
C ASP A 266 -1.88 7.91 16.74
N ILE A 267 -1.26 7.21 17.70
CA ILE A 267 -0.84 5.82 17.56
C ILE A 267 -2.06 4.92 17.40
N LEU A 268 -3.06 5.06 18.26
CA LEU A 268 -4.30 4.29 18.16
C LEU A 268 -5.03 4.60 16.86
N SER A 269 -5.09 5.86 16.47
CA SER A 269 -5.71 6.30 15.22
C SER A 269 -5.14 5.56 14.00
N TRP A 270 -3.83 5.64 13.81
CA TRP A 270 -3.17 4.96 12.69
C TRP A 270 -3.26 3.44 12.79
N ASN A 271 -3.13 2.86 13.98
CA ASN A 271 -3.26 1.42 14.18
C ASN A 271 -4.66 0.90 13.85
N GLU A 272 -5.73 1.64 14.12
CA GLU A 272 -7.11 1.26 13.72
C GLU A 272 -7.28 1.26 12.19
N ARG A 273 -6.68 2.23 11.50
CA ARG A 273 -6.65 2.24 10.03
C ARG A 273 -5.91 1.01 9.49
N ASP A 274 -4.71 0.76 9.96
CA ASP A 274 -3.86 -0.35 9.50
C ASP A 274 -4.46 -1.72 9.87
N LEU A 275 -5.09 -1.84 11.03
CA LEU A 275 -5.85 -3.04 11.40
C LEU A 275 -6.98 -3.33 10.40
N ALA A 276 -7.70 -2.29 9.97
CA ALA A 276 -8.74 -2.45 8.96
C ALA A 276 -8.15 -2.77 7.57
N GLN A 277 -7.03 -2.17 7.19
CA GLN A 277 -6.31 -2.55 5.96
C GLN A 277 -5.91 -4.03 5.97
N GLY A 278 -5.32 -4.52 7.06
CA GLY A 278 -4.97 -5.94 7.21
C GLY A 278 -6.19 -6.87 7.15
N ARG A 279 -7.33 -6.47 7.74
CA ARG A 279 -8.61 -7.22 7.63
C ARG A 279 -9.14 -7.20 6.20
N ASN A 280 -9.12 -6.05 5.54
CA ASN A 280 -9.60 -5.92 4.16
C ASN A 280 -8.76 -6.78 3.22
N LEU A 281 -7.44 -6.79 3.36
CA LEU A 281 -6.54 -7.69 2.62
C LEU A 281 -6.96 -9.17 2.83
N MET A 282 -7.17 -9.60 4.07
CA MET A 282 -7.62 -10.96 4.38
C MET A 282 -8.99 -11.29 3.73
N LEU A 283 -9.96 -10.38 3.84
CA LEU A 283 -11.31 -10.58 3.32
C LEU A 283 -11.33 -10.62 1.79
N VAL A 284 -10.55 -9.75 1.15
CA VAL A 284 -10.41 -9.72 -0.32
C VAL A 284 -9.76 -11.01 -0.83
N MET A 285 -8.70 -11.50 -0.18
CA MET A 285 -8.11 -12.78 -0.54
C MET A 285 -9.10 -13.94 -0.39
N ALA A 286 -9.85 -13.96 0.72
CA ALA A 286 -10.89 -14.97 0.96
C ALA A 286 -12.03 -14.92 -0.07
N LYS A 287 -12.47 -13.70 -0.42
CA LYS A 287 -13.50 -13.50 -1.45
C LYS A 287 -13.10 -14.10 -2.80
N HIS A 288 -11.85 -13.93 -3.22
CA HIS A 288 -11.36 -14.37 -4.53
C HIS A 288 -10.68 -15.75 -4.52
N ASP A 289 -10.77 -16.54 -3.41
CA ASP A 289 -10.03 -17.80 -3.21
C ASP A 289 -8.53 -17.68 -3.50
N ALA A 290 -8.00 -16.48 -3.33
CA ALA A 290 -6.62 -16.20 -3.64
C ALA A 290 -5.72 -16.77 -2.53
N THR A 291 -4.94 -17.77 -2.86
CA THR A 291 -3.88 -18.28 -1.98
C THR A 291 -2.72 -17.30 -1.94
N ARG A 292 -2.51 -16.54 -3.03
CA ARG A 292 -1.44 -15.58 -3.22
C ARG A 292 -1.94 -14.24 -3.77
N ALA A 293 -1.27 -13.13 -3.37
CA ALA A 293 -1.62 -11.79 -3.83
C ALA A 293 -0.38 -10.89 -3.98
N ILE A 294 -0.52 -9.84 -4.79
CA ILE A 294 0.39 -8.69 -4.84
C ILE A 294 -0.28 -7.56 -4.06
N LEU A 295 0.46 -6.98 -3.12
CA LEU A 295 0.04 -5.78 -2.40
C LEU A 295 0.93 -4.62 -2.81
N SER A 296 0.32 -3.48 -3.12
CA SER A 296 1.00 -2.22 -3.38
C SER A 296 0.50 -1.17 -2.40
N ALA A 297 1.40 -0.60 -1.61
CA ALA A 297 1.06 0.39 -0.60
C ALA A 297 2.29 1.25 -0.25
N HIS A 298 2.10 2.23 0.63
CA HIS A 298 3.22 2.93 1.24
C HIS A 298 4.03 2.00 2.16
N THR A 299 5.33 2.27 2.32
CA THR A 299 6.23 1.45 3.15
C THR A 299 5.76 1.27 4.59
N SER A 300 5.11 2.28 5.18
CA SER A 300 4.56 2.18 6.55
C SER A 300 3.51 1.07 6.69
N HIS A 301 2.71 0.81 5.65
CA HIS A 301 1.65 -0.19 5.67
C HIS A 301 2.11 -1.62 5.39
N ILE A 302 3.33 -1.78 4.86
CA ILE A 302 3.87 -3.10 4.51
C ILE A 302 4.99 -3.61 5.43
N SER A 303 5.41 -2.84 6.41
CA SER A 303 6.45 -3.24 7.37
C SER A 303 6.04 -4.49 8.16
N HIS A 304 6.99 -5.39 8.43
CA HIS A 304 6.76 -6.52 9.34
C HIS A 304 6.61 -6.10 10.79
N ASN A 305 7.13 -4.94 11.19
CA ASN A 305 7.14 -4.43 12.57
C ASN A 305 7.63 -5.47 13.60
N ARG A 306 8.68 -6.23 13.28
CA ARG A 306 9.28 -7.23 14.20
C ARG A 306 10.03 -6.56 15.35
N SER A 307 10.52 -5.34 15.14
CA SER A 307 11.08 -4.48 16.17
C SER A 307 10.37 -3.12 16.14
N GLN A 308 10.60 -2.32 17.18
CA GLN A 308 10.09 -0.96 17.23
C GLN A 308 10.79 -0.11 16.16
N ALA A 309 10.01 0.64 15.39
CA ALA A 309 10.49 1.66 14.47
C ALA A 309 9.93 3.01 14.93
N ASP A 310 10.74 4.05 14.80
CA ASP A 310 10.29 5.40 15.11
C ASP A 310 9.62 6.03 13.86
N TRP A 311 8.43 5.53 13.52
CA TRP A 311 7.61 6.11 12.48
C TRP A 311 7.09 7.47 12.96
N TRP A 312 7.68 8.58 12.45
CA TRP A 312 7.28 9.95 12.82
C TRP A 312 7.27 10.24 14.34
N GLY A 313 8.14 9.60 15.11
CA GLY A 313 8.11 9.72 16.58
C GLY A 313 7.11 8.79 17.28
N TYR A 314 6.45 7.89 16.55
CA TYR A 314 5.42 6.98 17.06
C TYR A 314 5.92 5.52 17.07
N GLY A 315 6.73 5.17 18.06
CA GLY A 315 7.41 3.87 18.13
C GLY A 315 6.51 2.61 18.18
N ASP A 316 5.21 2.74 18.42
CA ASP A 316 4.27 1.62 18.53
C ASP A 316 3.30 1.50 17.34
N LEU A 317 3.57 2.22 16.24
CA LEU A 317 2.79 2.04 15.02
C LEU A 317 2.97 0.63 14.45
N LYS A 318 1.86 0.01 14.07
CA LYS A 318 1.80 -1.30 13.44
C LYS A 318 1.20 -1.19 12.04
N SER A 319 1.83 -1.84 11.09
CA SER A 319 1.41 -1.82 9.69
C SER A 319 0.21 -2.73 9.41
N GLY A 320 -0.43 -2.51 8.28
CA GLY A 320 -1.47 -3.41 7.76
C GLY A 320 -0.98 -4.85 7.60
N ILE A 321 0.26 -5.05 7.15
CA ILE A 321 0.89 -6.38 7.03
C ILE A 321 1.15 -7.02 8.39
N PHE A 322 1.55 -6.27 9.41
CA PHE A 322 1.67 -6.78 10.77
C PHE A 322 0.34 -7.40 11.25
N PHE A 323 -0.75 -6.65 11.13
CA PHE A 323 -2.08 -7.15 11.52
C PHE A 323 -2.54 -8.31 10.65
N PHE A 324 -2.33 -8.24 9.33
CA PHE A 324 -2.66 -9.34 8.41
C PHE A 324 -1.96 -10.64 8.78
N THR A 325 -0.65 -10.61 9.03
CA THR A 325 0.13 -11.80 9.39
C THR A 325 -0.28 -12.36 10.74
N ALA A 326 -0.57 -11.50 11.72
CA ALA A 326 -1.09 -11.92 13.02
C ALA A 326 -2.44 -12.66 12.92
N MET A 327 -3.35 -12.19 12.05
CA MET A 327 -4.66 -12.79 11.84
C MET A 327 -4.63 -14.08 11.00
N THR A 328 -3.72 -14.18 10.03
CA THR A 328 -3.77 -15.24 9.00
C THR A 328 -2.64 -16.25 9.08
N ARG A 329 -1.52 -15.90 9.70
CA ARG A 329 -0.25 -16.62 9.67
C ARG A 329 0.33 -16.83 8.28
N LYS A 330 -0.13 -16.08 7.30
CA LYS A 330 0.38 -16.12 5.93
C LYS A 330 1.76 -15.50 5.84
N LYS A 331 2.58 -16.03 4.93
CA LYS A 331 3.93 -15.53 4.70
C LYS A 331 3.89 -14.33 3.77
N VAL A 332 4.55 -13.27 4.18
CA VAL A 332 4.71 -12.06 3.37
C VAL A 332 6.19 -11.90 3.03
N PHE A 333 6.47 -11.57 1.78
CA PHE A 333 7.75 -11.05 1.33
C PHE A 333 7.55 -9.61 0.91
N ASN A 334 8.19 -8.67 1.59
CA ASN A 334 8.01 -7.25 1.35
C ASN A 334 9.28 -6.60 0.78
N ILE A 335 9.07 -5.69 -0.17
CA ILE A 335 10.09 -4.95 -0.89
C ILE A 335 9.84 -3.46 -0.66
N ALA A 336 10.75 -2.77 0.01
CA ALA A 336 10.70 -1.33 0.18
C ALA A 336 11.38 -0.62 -1.00
N LEU A 337 10.71 0.37 -1.57
CA LEU A 337 11.25 1.26 -2.59
C LEU A 337 11.69 2.56 -1.91
N THR A 338 12.95 2.92 -2.06
CA THR A 338 13.54 4.09 -1.41
C THR A 338 14.43 4.88 -2.37
N ALA A 339 14.68 6.16 -2.08
CA ALA A 339 15.51 7.01 -2.91
C ALA A 339 16.28 8.03 -2.06
N TYR A 340 17.46 8.46 -2.56
CA TYR A 340 18.22 9.53 -1.93
C TYR A 340 17.60 10.91 -2.19
N ASP A 341 17.12 11.12 -3.41
CA ASP A 341 16.45 12.34 -3.85
C ASP A 341 15.12 11.93 -4.52
N ALA A 342 14.01 12.29 -3.91
CA ALA A 342 12.70 11.93 -4.39
C ALA A 342 11.75 13.12 -4.40
N SER A 343 10.85 13.12 -5.37
CA SER A 343 9.68 13.98 -5.35
C SER A 343 8.42 13.16 -5.59
N GLY A 344 7.35 13.53 -4.94
CA GLY A 344 6.06 12.87 -5.00
C GLY A 344 4.92 13.86 -5.05
N THR A 345 3.69 13.34 -5.03
CA THR A 345 2.47 14.16 -5.09
C THR A 345 2.30 15.11 -3.90
N GLN A 346 3.11 14.97 -2.87
CA GLN A 346 3.08 15.78 -1.64
C GLN A 346 4.30 16.71 -1.48
N GLY A 347 5.20 16.75 -2.46
CA GLY A 347 6.35 17.66 -2.48
C GLY A 347 7.68 16.98 -2.80
N ASP A 348 8.74 17.75 -2.69
CA ASP A 348 10.10 17.30 -2.91
C ASP A 348 10.73 16.89 -1.56
N TRP A 349 11.44 15.78 -1.57
CA TRP A 349 12.03 15.18 -0.39
C TRP A 349 13.50 14.92 -0.64
N SER A 350 14.37 15.52 0.18
CA SER A 350 15.77 15.15 0.27
C SER A 350 16.09 14.78 1.70
N LEU A 351 16.81 13.68 1.89
CA LEU A 351 17.21 13.27 3.23
C LEU A 351 18.24 14.22 3.80
N PRO A 352 18.11 14.59 5.08
CA PRO A 352 19.20 15.21 5.83
C PRO A 352 20.41 14.27 5.85
N GLY A 353 21.58 14.85 5.90
CA GLY A 353 22.87 14.13 5.88
C GLY A 353 23.16 13.31 7.15
N ALA A 354 22.18 12.59 7.69
CA ALA A 354 22.38 11.70 8.82
C ALA A 354 23.44 10.65 8.50
N SER A 355 24.39 10.47 9.39
CA SER A 355 25.53 9.54 9.18
C SER A 355 25.10 8.09 9.00
N ASN A 356 23.93 7.73 9.51
CA ASN A 356 23.31 6.41 9.40
C ASN A 356 22.17 6.34 8.36
N SER A 357 22.07 7.32 7.45
CA SER A 357 21.11 7.26 6.35
C SER A 357 21.49 6.16 5.35
N LEU A 358 20.59 5.20 5.15
CA LEU A 358 20.71 4.14 4.16
C LEU A 358 20.88 4.72 2.75
N ASP A 359 20.00 5.66 2.40
CA ASP A 359 19.95 6.25 1.08
C ASP A 359 21.20 7.08 0.79
N LYS A 360 21.72 7.81 1.80
CA LYS A 360 22.98 8.53 1.69
C LYS A 360 24.16 7.58 1.49
N LYS A 361 24.23 6.48 2.23
CA LYS A 361 25.32 5.51 2.09
C LYS A 361 25.35 4.88 0.71
N LEU A 362 24.19 4.50 0.15
CA LEU A 362 24.09 3.97 -1.20
C LEU A 362 24.47 5.02 -2.25
N HIS A 363 23.98 6.25 -2.09
CA HIS A 363 24.33 7.36 -2.96
C HIS A 363 25.85 7.64 -2.96
N ASP A 364 26.46 7.76 -1.78
CA ASP A 364 27.89 8.07 -1.62
C ASP A 364 28.79 6.92 -2.10
N SER A 365 28.28 5.70 -2.11
CA SER A 365 28.95 4.52 -2.70
C SER A 365 28.79 4.42 -4.21
N GLY A 366 28.14 5.40 -4.86
CA GLY A 366 28.01 5.50 -6.31
C GLY A 366 26.81 4.73 -6.90
N HIS A 367 25.95 4.13 -6.08
CA HIS A 367 24.77 3.42 -6.57
C HIS A 367 23.76 4.39 -7.15
N SER A 368 23.13 3.98 -8.28
CA SER A 368 22.15 4.80 -9.00
C SER A 368 20.76 4.17 -9.02
N PHE A 369 20.69 2.88 -9.31
CA PHE A 369 19.49 2.07 -9.27
C PHE A 369 19.88 0.65 -8.91
N SER A 370 19.55 0.21 -7.70
CA SER A 370 20.05 -1.05 -7.18
C SER A 370 19.02 -1.81 -6.36
N PHE A 371 19.25 -3.12 -6.25
CA PHE A 371 18.49 -4.04 -5.41
C PHE A 371 19.41 -4.67 -4.37
N PHE A 372 18.92 -4.84 -3.14
CA PHE A 372 19.59 -5.62 -2.11
C PHE A 372 18.59 -6.24 -1.12
N LEU A 373 19.04 -7.27 -0.43
CA LEU A 373 18.28 -7.89 0.64
C LEU A 373 18.60 -7.23 1.98
N SER A 374 17.67 -7.28 2.91
CA SER A 374 17.87 -6.73 4.26
C SER A 374 19.01 -7.40 5.06
N ASN A 375 19.48 -8.56 4.62
CA ASN A 375 20.65 -9.25 5.19
C ASN A 375 21.94 -9.02 4.39
N ALA A 376 22.00 -8.01 3.54
CA ALA A 376 23.22 -7.66 2.79
C ALA A 376 24.38 -7.37 3.76
N ALA A 377 25.58 -7.81 3.38
CA ALA A 377 26.74 -7.78 4.27
C ALA A 377 27.20 -6.37 4.71
N PHE A 378 26.82 -5.32 3.98
CA PHE A 378 27.13 -3.95 4.37
C PHE A 378 26.22 -3.41 5.49
N LEU A 379 25.12 -4.11 5.79
CA LEU A 379 24.20 -3.80 6.86
C LEU A 379 24.59 -4.64 8.08
N SER A 380 24.97 -3.99 9.18
CA SER A 380 25.18 -4.73 10.43
C SER A 380 23.84 -5.18 11.02
N GLU A 381 23.83 -6.36 11.65
CA GLU A 381 22.61 -7.02 12.10
C GLU A 381 21.70 -6.19 13.01
N ASN A 382 22.28 -5.28 13.81
CA ASN A 382 21.55 -4.50 14.81
C ASN A 382 21.65 -2.99 14.58
N SER A 383 22.20 -2.56 13.43
CA SER A 383 22.26 -1.13 13.12
C SER A 383 20.90 -0.59 12.77
N LYS A 384 20.57 0.53 13.37
CA LYS A 384 19.45 1.35 12.95
C LYS A 384 19.89 2.22 11.78
N TRP A 385 19.02 2.29 10.78
CA TRP A 385 19.23 3.04 9.56
C TRP A 385 18.10 4.00 9.31
N TRP A 386 18.43 5.21 8.98
CA TRP A 386 17.45 6.16 8.44
C TRP A 386 17.10 5.76 7.01
N MET A 387 15.81 5.65 6.73
CA MET A 387 15.26 5.44 5.41
C MET A 387 14.27 6.56 5.10
N GLN A 388 14.27 7.04 3.86
CA GLN A 388 13.31 8.05 3.44
C GLN A 388 11.87 7.52 3.56
N ASN A 389 11.00 8.35 4.13
CA ASN A 389 9.60 8.04 4.32
C ASN A 389 8.79 9.35 4.24
N GLY A 390 8.64 9.88 3.02
CA GLY A 390 8.02 11.18 2.79
C GLY A 390 6.53 11.09 2.55
N ASN A 391 5.72 11.52 3.52
CA ASN A 391 4.27 11.67 3.35
C ASN A 391 3.71 13.02 3.78
N PHE A 392 4.48 13.85 4.48
CA PHE A 392 3.98 15.13 4.96
C PHE A 392 4.96 16.28 4.72
N PRO A 393 4.49 17.42 4.19
CA PRO A 393 5.28 18.64 4.15
C PRO A 393 5.37 19.19 5.58
N GLY A 394 6.51 19.07 6.21
CA GLY A 394 6.77 19.63 7.53
C GLY A 394 8.26 19.84 7.75
N PRO A 395 8.66 20.67 8.74
CA PRO A 395 10.06 20.91 9.07
C PRO A 395 10.74 19.69 9.70
N TYR A 396 10.03 18.56 9.81
CA TYR A 396 10.55 17.32 10.36
C TYR A 396 11.24 16.52 9.28
N GLU A 397 12.37 15.96 9.62
CA GLU A 397 13.17 15.08 8.79
C GLU A 397 12.29 13.98 8.19
N SER A 398 12.21 13.94 6.85
CA SER A 398 11.37 13.00 6.11
C SER A 398 11.96 11.59 6.09
N GLY A 399 12.12 10.98 7.27
CA GLY A 399 12.72 9.67 7.40
C GLY A 399 12.28 8.93 8.65
N VAL A 400 12.59 7.64 8.68
CA VAL A 400 12.34 6.75 9.81
C VAL A 400 13.60 5.97 10.15
N GLU A 401 13.91 5.87 11.44
CA GLU A 401 15.03 5.06 11.93
C GLU A 401 14.53 3.67 12.29
N LEU A 402 15.12 2.64 11.66
CA LEU A 402 14.67 1.25 11.85
C LEU A 402 15.80 0.23 11.64
N THR A 403 15.64 -0.94 12.25
CA THR A 403 16.43 -2.11 11.96
C THR A 403 15.89 -2.77 10.70
N LEU A 404 16.55 -2.56 9.56
CA LEU A 404 16.01 -2.85 8.22
C LEU A 404 15.40 -4.25 8.09
N ARG A 405 16.09 -5.30 8.57
CA ARG A 405 15.64 -6.70 8.45
C ARG A 405 14.38 -7.03 9.28
N ASP A 406 14.08 -6.22 10.29
CA ASP A 406 12.89 -6.42 11.12
C ASP A 406 11.64 -5.83 10.47
N HIS A 407 11.85 -5.01 9.44
CA HIS A 407 10.78 -4.30 8.76
C HIS A 407 10.59 -4.75 7.33
N PHE A 408 11.68 -5.02 6.59
CA PHE A 408 11.61 -5.35 5.17
C PHE A 408 12.53 -6.51 4.82
N ASP A 409 12.14 -7.30 3.81
CA ASP A 409 12.93 -8.43 3.32
C ASP A 409 13.92 -8.00 2.23
N ALA A 410 13.53 -6.99 1.43
CA ALA A 410 14.34 -6.46 0.33
C ALA A 410 14.11 -4.96 0.10
N PHE A 411 15.04 -4.37 -0.63
CA PHE A 411 15.01 -2.95 -0.99
C PHE A 411 15.32 -2.76 -2.47
N VAL A 412 14.68 -1.75 -3.06
CA VAL A 412 15.08 -1.15 -4.32
C VAL A 412 15.42 0.31 -4.04
N PHE A 413 16.65 0.68 -4.35
CA PHE A 413 17.16 2.04 -4.16
C PHE A 413 17.24 2.78 -5.49
N PHE A 414 16.94 4.07 -5.43
CA PHE A 414 17.14 5.02 -6.51
C PHE A 414 17.99 6.19 -6.02
N LYS A 415 18.97 6.59 -6.83
CA LYS A 415 19.67 7.85 -6.60
C LYS A 415 18.70 9.03 -6.71
N ARG A 416 17.80 8.98 -7.70
CA ARG A 416 16.75 9.98 -7.92
C ARG A 416 15.47 9.32 -8.41
N SER A 417 14.35 9.74 -7.84
CA SER A 417 13.02 9.33 -8.27
C SER A 417 12.08 10.54 -8.17
N HIS A 418 11.71 11.10 -9.30
CA HIS A 418 10.92 12.33 -9.36
C HIS A 418 9.44 12.07 -9.53
N LEU A 419 8.64 13.08 -9.19
CA LEU A 419 7.21 13.09 -9.41
C LEU A 419 6.88 12.73 -10.86
N ASP A 420 5.99 11.78 -11.04
CA ASP A 420 5.39 11.49 -12.33
C ASP A 420 4.32 12.53 -12.65
N LYS A 421 3.93 12.62 -13.92
CA LYS A 421 2.86 13.52 -14.33
C LYS A 421 1.57 13.17 -13.56
N ALA A 422 1.23 14.02 -12.59
CA ALA A 422 -0.03 13.90 -11.88
C ALA A 422 -1.20 14.05 -12.87
N LEU A 423 -2.22 13.21 -12.71
CA LEU A 423 -3.44 13.28 -13.51
C LEU A 423 -4.57 13.90 -12.69
N PRO A 424 -5.59 14.48 -13.34
CA PRO A 424 -6.72 15.06 -12.63
C PRO A 424 -7.39 14.02 -11.74
N LYS A 425 -7.61 14.36 -10.47
CA LYS A 425 -8.47 13.60 -9.56
C LYS A 425 -9.93 13.98 -9.79
N ARG A 426 -10.85 13.07 -9.55
CA ARG A 426 -12.25 13.48 -9.36
C ARG A 426 -12.34 14.42 -8.16
N SER A 427 -13.08 15.53 -8.32
CA SER A 427 -13.23 16.60 -7.32
C SER A 427 -13.84 16.15 -5.97
N VAL A 428 -14.08 14.88 -5.79
CA VAL A 428 -14.63 14.23 -4.59
C VAL A 428 -13.62 14.04 -3.44
N TRP A 429 -12.36 14.46 -3.64
CA TRP A 429 -11.28 14.33 -2.66
C TRP A 429 -10.87 15.65 -2.01
N GLN A 430 -11.60 16.72 -2.20
CA GLN A 430 -11.35 17.88 -1.36
C GLN A 430 -11.98 17.58 0.01
N PRO A 431 -11.15 17.54 1.08
CA PRO A 431 -11.64 17.47 2.44
C PRO A 431 -12.51 18.68 2.75
#